data_de159d5bc26570b74f9eab0281feb3c1
#
_entry.id   de159d5bc26570b74f9eab0281feb3c1
#
_cell.length_a   1.000
_cell.length_b   1.000
_cell.length_c   1.000
_cell.angle_alpha   90.00
_cell.angle_beta   90.00
_cell.angle_gamma   90.00
#
_symmetry.space_group_name_H-M   'P 1'
#
loop_
_entity.id
_entity.type
_entity.pdbx_description
1 polymer ?
#
loop_
_entity_poly.entity_id
_entity_poly.type
_entity_poly.pdbx_seq_one_letter_code
_entity_poly.pdbx_strand_id
1 'polypeptide(L)'
;MQRFIADGRNEAFRDELTLDLEDGYQDSTYEMFDEVRIQIEEEDLAKNKGRFEELLRVQVPEEVSGFSESLESHRDRIRKRINELNDHLARVTFDRKEETYIQLKFEDAGDDGVRRFKKLRRHALEADLESDDDDERRRERYHRVEKFLGDLEADMNWTERVIDVRNWFKFRADEFYKDGDGLRQSYTGAAGKSGGEKNRLASTILATAIAYQYGIDVGGKQTETFRLVAVDEMFSKTDDEFSQYLLDLFKEFHLQLLIVQPLDAKIHVVQKYIESCLLYTSPSPRDS
;
A
#
# COMPACT_ATOMS: atom_id res chain seq x y z
N MET A 1 -45.94 -10.72 22.08
CA MET A 1 -45.01 -11.40 22.97
C MET A 1 -44.36 -12.59 22.30
N GLN A 2 -45.07 -13.67 21.90
CA GLN A 2 -44.47 -14.81 21.18
C GLN A 2 -43.58 -14.40 19.96
N ARG A 3 -43.97 -13.34 19.23
CA ARG A 3 -43.13 -12.79 18.12
C ARG A 3 -41.88 -12.09 18.62
N PHE A 4 -41.87 -11.45 19.79
CA PHE A 4 -40.70 -10.81 20.38
C PHE A 4 -39.65 -11.86 20.82
N ILE A 5 -40.10 -12.92 21.48
CA ILE A 5 -39.26 -14.02 21.95
C ILE A 5 -38.74 -14.87 20.79
N ALA A 6 -39.49 -14.99 19.69
CA ALA A 6 -39.12 -15.73 18.49
C ALA A 6 -38.14 -14.95 17.56
N ASP A 7 -37.96 -13.66 17.77
CA ASP A 7 -36.99 -12.86 17.00
C ASP A 7 -35.56 -13.16 17.48
N GLY A 8 -34.73 -13.69 16.58
CA GLY A 8 -33.34 -14.04 16.88
C GLY A 8 -32.48 -12.92 17.46
N ARG A 9 -32.90 -11.66 17.28
CA ARG A 9 -32.22 -10.47 17.85
C ARG A 9 -32.40 -10.36 19.37
N ASN A 10 -33.36 -11.07 19.94
CA ASN A 10 -33.69 -11.04 21.36
C ASN A 10 -33.21 -12.32 22.08
N GLU A 11 -32.30 -13.06 21.48
CA GLU A 11 -31.80 -14.33 22.03
C GLU A 11 -31.16 -14.17 23.43
N ALA A 12 -30.51 -13.03 23.69
CA ALA A 12 -29.92 -12.70 24.99
C ALA A 12 -30.95 -12.58 26.12
N PHE A 13 -32.18 -12.23 25.81
CA PHE A 13 -33.28 -12.12 26.81
C PHE A 13 -34.07 -13.42 26.96
N ARG A 14 -33.81 -14.41 26.11
CA ARG A 14 -34.58 -15.67 26.11
C ARG A 14 -34.26 -16.51 27.34
N ASP A 15 -33.00 -16.50 27.78
CA ASP A 15 -32.52 -17.29 28.91
C ASP A 15 -32.89 -16.67 30.27
N GLU A 16 -33.12 -15.33 30.33
CA GLU A 16 -33.56 -14.62 31.51
C GLU A 16 -35.08 -14.67 31.70
N LEU A 17 -35.84 -14.76 30.61
CA LEU A 17 -37.29 -14.93 30.59
C LEU A 17 -37.65 -16.43 30.60
N THR A 18 -37.42 -17.13 31.70
CA THR A 18 -37.92 -18.49 31.90
C THR A 18 -39.46 -18.49 32.07
N LEU A 19 -40.13 -18.08 31.01
CA LEU A 19 -41.58 -18.10 30.93
C LEU A 19 -42.05 -19.45 30.43
N ASP A 20 -42.63 -20.24 31.36
CA ASP A 20 -43.40 -21.41 31.00
C ASP A 20 -44.70 -20.92 30.34
N LEU A 21 -44.67 -20.74 29.01
CA LEU A 21 -45.81 -20.20 28.24
C LEU A 21 -46.99 -21.19 28.12
N GLU A 22 -46.82 -22.41 28.64
CA GLU A 22 -47.87 -23.44 28.64
C GLU A 22 -48.95 -23.22 29.66
N ASP A 23 -48.69 -22.48 30.76
CA ASP A 23 -49.67 -22.29 31.88
C ASP A 23 -50.55 -21.04 31.81
N GLY A 24 -50.48 -20.26 30.74
CA GLY A 24 -51.31 -19.03 30.57
C GLY A 24 -50.80 -17.83 31.35
N TYR A 25 -51.33 -16.63 31.05
CA TYR A 25 -50.98 -15.38 31.69
C TYR A 25 -51.49 -15.35 33.12
N GLN A 26 -50.58 -15.36 34.11
CA GLN A 26 -50.87 -15.12 35.52
C GLN A 26 -50.46 -13.70 35.91
N ASP A 27 -50.98 -13.15 37.02
CA ASP A 27 -50.58 -11.82 37.54
C ASP A 27 -49.07 -11.76 37.82
N SER A 28 -48.43 -12.89 38.25
CA SER A 28 -47.02 -13.03 38.44
C SER A 28 -46.16 -12.80 37.19
N THR A 29 -46.74 -13.06 36.02
CA THR A 29 -46.07 -12.82 34.73
C THR A 29 -45.98 -11.32 34.43
N TYR A 30 -46.96 -10.54 34.84
CA TYR A 30 -46.90 -9.07 34.66
C TYR A 30 -45.83 -8.44 35.56
N GLU A 31 -45.77 -8.84 36.84
CA GLU A 31 -44.75 -8.40 37.80
C GLU A 31 -43.38 -8.68 37.29
N MET A 32 -43.10 -9.86 36.78
CA MET A 32 -41.82 -10.25 36.24
C MET A 32 -41.43 -9.43 34.99
N PHE A 33 -42.40 -9.08 34.12
CA PHE A 33 -42.11 -8.19 32.99
C PHE A 33 -41.86 -6.76 33.42
N ASP A 34 -42.54 -6.30 34.46
CA ASP A 34 -42.33 -4.96 34.99
C ASP A 34 -40.95 -4.86 35.70
N GLU A 35 -40.53 -5.89 36.38
CA GLU A 35 -39.15 -5.99 36.94
C GLU A 35 -38.09 -5.93 35.83
N VAL A 36 -38.24 -6.73 34.78
CA VAL A 36 -37.33 -6.71 33.63
C VAL A 36 -37.33 -5.35 32.92
N ARG A 37 -38.50 -4.72 32.76
CA ARG A 37 -38.63 -3.37 32.21
C ARG A 37 -37.88 -2.34 33.05
N ILE A 38 -38.07 -2.40 34.41
CA ILE A 38 -37.35 -1.51 35.33
C ILE A 38 -35.85 -1.73 35.27
N GLN A 39 -35.40 -2.96 35.23
CA GLN A 39 -33.97 -3.31 35.13
C GLN A 39 -33.38 -2.77 33.84
N ILE A 40 -34.05 -2.92 32.69
CA ILE A 40 -33.61 -2.38 31.41
C ILE A 40 -33.56 -0.84 31.44
N GLU A 41 -34.61 -0.21 31.98
CA GLU A 41 -34.74 1.27 31.99
C GLU A 41 -33.76 1.92 32.98
N GLU A 42 -33.55 1.35 34.17
CA GLU A 42 -32.78 1.97 35.26
C GLU A 42 -31.30 1.55 35.26
N GLU A 43 -31.00 0.29 34.95
CA GLU A 43 -29.64 -0.23 35.02
C GLU A 43 -29.00 -0.40 33.65
N ASP A 44 -29.61 -1.17 32.75
CA ASP A 44 -29.00 -1.56 31.49
C ASP A 44 -28.97 -0.42 30.48
N LEU A 45 -30.04 0.38 30.44
CA LEU A 45 -30.09 1.52 29.51
C LEU A 45 -29.08 2.58 29.92
N ALA A 46 -28.97 2.90 31.22
CA ALA A 46 -28.00 3.87 31.73
C ALA A 46 -26.56 3.39 31.52
N LYS A 47 -26.27 2.12 31.79
CA LYS A 47 -24.97 1.49 31.58
C LYS A 47 -24.60 1.41 30.11
N ASN A 48 -25.53 0.97 29.26
CA ASN A 48 -25.28 0.87 27.82
C ASN A 48 -25.17 2.25 27.18
N LYS A 49 -25.93 3.24 27.65
CA LYS A 49 -25.81 4.64 27.24
C LYS A 49 -24.43 5.19 27.58
N GLY A 50 -23.94 5.00 28.82
CA GLY A 50 -22.61 5.45 29.22
C GLY A 50 -21.49 4.77 28.42
N ARG A 51 -21.60 3.46 28.20
CA ARG A 51 -20.63 2.71 27.36
C ARG A 51 -20.67 3.17 25.89
N PHE A 52 -21.85 3.42 25.36
CA PHE A 52 -22.02 3.93 24.02
C PHE A 52 -21.44 5.34 23.86
N GLU A 53 -21.68 6.22 24.84
CA GLU A 53 -21.10 7.57 24.88
C GLU A 53 -19.56 7.54 24.93
N GLU A 54 -18.97 6.63 25.69
CA GLU A 54 -17.52 6.44 25.77
C GLU A 54 -16.94 5.93 24.44
N LEU A 55 -17.59 4.94 23.82
CA LEU A 55 -17.24 4.46 22.48
C LEU A 55 -17.23 5.61 21.45
N LEU A 56 -18.28 6.42 21.46
CA LEU A 56 -18.41 7.52 20.53
C LEU A 56 -17.42 8.66 20.79
N ARG A 57 -17.14 8.93 22.08
CA ARG A 57 -16.30 10.06 22.49
C ARG A 57 -14.82 9.78 22.33
N VAL A 58 -14.38 8.56 22.61
CA VAL A 58 -12.97 8.20 22.74
C VAL A 58 -12.55 7.19 21.69
N GLN A 59 -13.14 6.00 21.68
CA GLN A 59 -12.59 4.88 20.92
C GLN A 59 -12.71 5.08 19.40
N VAL A 60 -13.86 5.48 18.90
CA VAL A 60 -14.07 5.63 17.45
C VAL A 60 -13.19 6.75 16.85
N PRO A 61 -13.08 7.94 17.45
CA PRO A 61 -12.15 8.96 16.98
C PRO A 61 -10.68 8.54 17.06
N GLU A 62 -10.28 7.81 18.10
CA GLU A 62 -8.91 7.30 18.24
C GLU A 62 -8.57 6.28 17.15
N GLU A 63 -9.46 5.32 16.86
CA GLU A 63 -9.30 4.34 15.79
C GLU A 63 -9.18 4.99 14.42
N VAL A 64 -10.05 5.95 14.09
CA VAL A 64 -10.00 6.68 12.81
C VAL A 64 -8.76 7.57 12.73
N SER A 65 -8.34 8.15 13.85
CA SER A 65 -7.08 8.92 13.93
C SER A 65 -5.86 8.03 13.70
N GLY A 66 -5.79 6.89 14.41
CA GLY A 66 -4.72 5.90 14.25
C GLY A 66 -4.65 5.34 12.82
N PHE A 67 -5.80 5.05 12.22
CA PHE A 67 -5.86 4.66 10.80
C PHE A 67 -5.32 5.77 9.88
N SER A 68 -5.73 7.01 10.11
CA SER A 68 -5.24 8.16 9.34
C SER A 68 -3.73 8.34 9.47
N GLU A 69 -3.19 8.26 10.68
CA GLU A 69 -1.75 8.36 10.96
C GLU A 69 -0.96 7.23 10.29
N SER A 70 -1.50 6.01 10.29
CA SER A 70 -0.91 4.87 9.60
C SER A 70 -0.77 5.13 8.10
N LEU A 71 -1.80 5.66 7.44
CA LEU A 71 -1.76 6.00 6.02
C LEU A 71 -0.71 7.10 5.72
N GLU A 72 -0.66 8.16 6.53
CA GLU A 72 0.33 9.21 6.37
C GLU A 72 1.77 8.69 6.60
N SER A 73 1.96 7.83 7.60
CA SER A 73 3.24 7.17 7.86
C SER A 73 3.68 6.30 6.67
N HIS A 74 2.75 5.57 6.04
CA HIS A 74 3.04 4.81 4.83
C HIS A 74 3.43 5.72 3.66
N ARG A 75 2.70 6.84 3.46
CA ARG A 75 3.05 7.86 2.47
C ARG A 75 4.47 8.40 2.66
N ASP A 76 4.80 8.77 3.88
CA ASP A 76 6.10 9.37 4.20
C ASP A 76 7.25 8.36 4.07
N ARG A 77 7.01 7.09 4.37
CA ARG A 77 7.96 5.99 4.10
C ARG A 77 8.24 5.81 2.61
N ILE A 78 7.20 5.86 1.77
CA ILE A 78 7.38 5.80 0.31
C ILE A 78 8.23 6.99 -0.15
N ARG A 79 7.90 8.21 0.30
CA ARG A 79 8.64 9.42 -0.03
C ARG A 79 10.12 9.32 0.36
N LYS A 80 10.38 8.87 1.58
CA LYS A 80 11.74 8.68 2.08
C LYS A 80 12.53 7.69 1.22
N ARG A 81 11.95 6.53 0.92
CA ARG A 81 12.59 5.51 0.07
C ARG A 81 12.89 6.01 -1.35
N ILE A 82 12.00 6.80 -1.95
CA ILE A 82 12.25 7.41 -3.26
C ILE A 82 13.38 8.42 -3.20
N ASN A 83 13.47 9.22 -2.14
CA ASN A 83 14.60 10.15 -1.98
C ASN A 83 15.93 9.40 -1.82
N GLU A 84 15.98 8.38 -0.99
CA GLU A 84 17.16 7.53 -0.83
C GLU A 84 17.55 6.85 -2.15
N LEU A 85 16.57 6.36 -2.92
CA LEU A 85 16.83 5.81 -4.25
C LEU A 85 17.35 6.87 -5.23
N ASN A 86 16.89 8.09 -5.16
CA ASN A 86 17.38 9.20 -5.98
C ASN A 86 18.85 9.53 -5.67
N ASP A 87 19.28 9.42 -4.42
CA ASP A 87 20.69 9.59 -4.04
C ASP A 87 21.60 8.54 -4.71
N HIS A 88 21.09 7.31 -4.87
CA HIS A 88 21.78 6.26 -5.62
C HIS A 88 21.71 6.49 -7.13
N LEU A 89 20.54 6.85 -7.68
CA LEU A 89 20.37 7.13 -9.10
C LEU A 89 21.24 8.29 -9.59
N ALA A 90 21.47 9.30 -8.77
CA ALA A 90 22.31 10.43 -9.11
C ALA A 90 23.78 10.04 -9.32
N ARG A 91 24.23 8.93 -8.74
CA ARG A 91 25.61 8.41 -8.91
C ARG A 91 25.75 7.57 -10.18
N VAL A 92 24.65 6.99 -10.66
CA VAL A 92 24.61 6.17 -11.87
C VAL A 92 24.57 7.04 -13.11
N THR A 93 25.44 6.75 -14.09
CA THR A 93 25.39 7.40 -15.40
C THR A 93 24.36 6.70 -16.27
N PHE A 94 23.29 7.41 -16.61
CA PHE A 94 22.19 6.88 -17.42
C PHE A 94 22.54 6.90 -18.91
N ASP A 95 23.02 8.02 -19.41
CA ASP A 95 23.57 8.15 -20.77
C ASP A 95 25.04 8.54 -20.66
N ARG A 96 25.93 7.64 -21.14
CA ARG A 96 27.39 7.84 -21.08
C ARG A 96 27.89 8.90 -22.06
N LYS A 97 27.14 9.17 -23.15
CA LYS A 97 27.53 10.15 -24.16
C LYS A 97 27.25 11.57 -23.69
N GLU A 98 26.09 11.72 -23.05
CA GLU A 98 25.57 13.00 -22.58
C GLU A 98 25.86 13.25 -21.08
N GLU A 99 26.47 12.28 -20.42
CA GLU A 99 26.77 12.31 -18.98
C GLU A 99 25.55 12.69 -18.12
N THR A 100 24.46 11.95 -18.27
CA THR A 100 23.22 12.23 -17.55
C THR A 100 22.94 11.24 -16.42
N TYR A 101 22.02 11.62 -15.55
CA TYR A 101 21.46 10.76 -14.49
C TYR A 101 19.96 10.90 -14.40
N ILE A 102 19.29 9.93 -13.75
CA ILE A 102 17.83 9.92 -13.58
C ILE A 102 17.48 10.35 -12.15
N GLN A 103 16.42 11.12 -12.03
CA GLN A 103 15.77 11.45 -10.77
C GLN A 103 14.28 11.13 -10.84
N LEU A 104 13.77 10.35 -9.88
CA LEU A 104 12.35 10.08 -9.75
C LEU A 104 11.67 11.24 -9.03
N LYS A 105 10.64 11.77 -9.65
CA LYS A 105 9.73 12.76 -9.06
C LYS A 105 8.40 12.09 -8.78
N PHE A 106 7.79 12.44 -7.67
CA PHE A 106 6.43 12.01 -7.37
C PHE A 106 5.54 13.25 -7.30
N GLU A 107 4.37 13.11 -7.88
CA GLU A 107 3.33 14.13 -7.95
C GLU A 107 2.03 13.52 -7.41
N ASP A 108 1.14 14.34 -6.89
CA ASP A 108 -0.19 13.86 -6.53
C ASP A 108 -0.87 13.24 -7.75
N ALA A 109 -1.46 12.05 -7.57
CA ALA A 109 -2.08 11.31 -8.68
C ALA A 109 -3.18 12.09 -9.39
N GLY A 110 -3.76 13.09 -8.72
CA GLY A 110 -4.88 13.86 -9.25
C GLY A 110 -6.16 13.02 -9.40
N ASP A 111 -6.20 11.83 -8.79
CA ASP A 111 -7.35 10.94 -8.81
C ASP A 111 -8.50 11.50 -7.97
N ASP A 112 -9.70 11.60 -8.56
CA ASP A 112 -10.87 12.15 -7.90
C ASP A 112 -11.33 11.30 -6.71
N GLY A 113 -11.18 9.97 -6.80
CA GLY A 113 -11.47 9.04 -5.70
C GLY A 113 -10.56 9.27 -4.50
N VAL A 114 -9.25 9.43 -4.74
CA VAL A 114 -8.28 9.75 -3.69
C VAL A 114 -8.55 11.14 -3.09
N ARG A 115 -8.89 12.15 -3.91
CA ARG A 115 -9.26 13.48 -3.41
C ARG A 115 -10.51 13.43 -2.54
N ARG A 116 -11.54 12.70 -2.99
CA ARG A 116 -12.78 12.47 -2.21
C ARG A 116 -12.44 11.81 -0.87
N PHE A 117 -11.67 10.73 -0.87
CA PHE A 117 -11.25 10.03 0.34
C PHE A 117 -10.52 10.95 1.33
N LYS A 118 -9.49 11.67 0.86
CA LYS A 118 -8.74 12.62 1.70
C LYS A 118 -9.65 13.71 2.31
N LYS A 119 -10.66 14.18 1.56
CA LYS A 119 -11.64 15.17 2.04
C LYS A 119 -12.56 14.57 3.11
N LEU A 120 -13.13 13.38 2.87
CA LEU A 120 -14.01 12.69 3.81
C LEU A 120 -13.28 12.36 5.12
N ARG A 121 -12.05 11.82 5.01
CA ARG A 121 -11.18 11.54 6.16
C ARG A 121 -10.90 12.77 6.99
N ARG A 122 -10.52 13.88 6.35
CA ARG A 122 -10.29 15.16 7.03
C ARG A 122 -11.53 15.63 7.76
N HIS A 123 -12.68 15.62 7.11
CA HIS A 123 -13.94 16.03 7.71
C HIS A 123 -14.35 15.15 8.90
N ALA A 124 -14.11 13.83 8.84
CA ALA A 124 -14.35 12.94 9.96
C ALA A 124 -13.45 13.23 11.18
N LEU A 125 -12.22 13.75 10.94
CA LEU A 125 -11.21 14.05 11.96
C LEU A 125 -11.19 15.53 12.38
N GLU A 126 -12.00 16.40 11.76
CA GLU A 126 -12.08 17.82 12.17
C GLU A 126 -12.47 17.90 13.65
N ALA A 127 -11.52 18.40 14.44
CA ALA A 127 -11.77 18.71 15.83
C ALA A 127 -12.59 20.01 15.91
N ASP A 128 -13.72 19.95 16.59
CA ASP A 128 -14.44 21.17 16.96
C ASP A 128 -13.60 21.90 18.01
N LEU A 129 -13.03 23.05 17.64
CA LEU A 129 -12.08 23.83 18.47
C LEU A 129 -12.73 24.49 19.70
N GLU A 130 -14.02 24.31 19.91
CA GLU A 130 -14.74 24.83 21.05
C GLU A 130 -15.27 23.70 21.94
N SER A 131 -15.06 23.86 23.25
CA SER A 131 -15.41 22.97 24.38
C SER A 131 -16.21 21.67 24.10
N ASP A 132 -15.62 20.58 24.51
CA ASP A 132 -16.02 19.15 24.34
C ASP A 132 -17.34 18.75 25.08
N ASP A 133 -18.07 19.69 25.64
CA ASP A 133 -19.12 19.43 26.64
C ASP A 133 -20.56 19.50 26.11
N ASP A 134 -20.73 19.61 24.78
CA ASP A 134 -22.05 19.68 24.14
C ASP A 134 -22.43 18.34 23.50
N ASP A 135 -23.51 17.72 23.99
CA ASP A 135 -24.07 16.45 23.48
C ASP A 135 -24.39 16.50 21.97
N GLU A 136 -24.77 17.67 21.46
CA GLU A 136 -25.13 17.86 20.05
C GLU A 136 -23.89 17.74 19.15
N ARG A 137 -22.76 18.30 19.56
CA ARG A 137 -21.48 18.22 18.83
C ARG A 137 -20.90 16.80 18.83
N ARG A 138 -21.08 16.07 19.93
CA ARG A 138 -20.69 14.65 20.00
C ARG A 138 -21.46 13.80 18.99
N ARG A 139 -22.75 14.06 18.85
CA ARG A 139 -23.61 13.41 17.85
C ARG A 139 -23.19 13.78 16.42
N GLU A 140 -22.91 15.04 16.16
CA GLU A 140 -22.40 15.49 14.85
C GLU A 140 -21.09 14.84 14.46
N ARG A 141 -20.13 14.75 15.41
CA ARG A 141 -18.87 14.05 15.20
C ARG A 141 -19.08 12.58 14.88
N TYR A 142 -19.95 11.92 15.62
CA TYR A 142 -20.32 10.54 15.34
C TYR A 142 -20.90 10.39 13.94
N HIS A 143 -21.85 11.23 13.55
CA HIS A 143 -22.43 11.17 12.22
C HIS A 143 -21.42 11.43 11.10
N ARG A 144 -20.42 12.28 11.33
CA ARG A 144 -19.32 12.47 10.36
C ARG A 144 -18.48 11.20 10.19
N VAL A 145 -18.16 10.54 11.30
CA VAL A 145 -17.39 9.29 11.29
C VAL A 145 -18.21 8.14 10.72
N GLU A 146 -19.47 8.00 11.15
CA GLU A 146 -20.42 7.01 10.61
C GLU A 146 -20.55 7.14 9.09
N LYS A 147 -20.71 8.36 8.60
CA LYS A 147 -20.79 8.64 7.17
C LYS A 147 -19.50 8.27 6.45
N PHE A 148 -18.33 8.58 7.03
CA PHE A 148 -17.05 8.21 6.47
C PHE A 148 -16.90 6.69 6.37
N LEU A 149 -17.22 5.95 7.42
CA LEU A 149 -17.20 4.50 7.43
C LEU A 149 -18.22 3.90 6.46
N GLY A 150 -19.45 4.43 6.43
CA GLY A 150 -20.49 4.01 5.50
C GLY A 150 -20.09 4.24 4.02
N ASP A 151 -19.43 5.35 3.70
CA ASP A 151 -18.90 5.60 2.36
C ASP A 151 -17.81 4.56 1.98
N LEU A 152 -16.98 4.11 2.94
CA LEU A 152 -15.97 3.06 2.72
C LEU A 152 -16.60 1.69 2.52
N GLU A 153 -17.62 1.35 3.29
CA GLU A 153 -18.34 0.07 3.20
C GLU A 153 -19.18 -0.04 1.91
N ALA A 154 -19.73 1.07 1.43
CA ALA A 154 -20.60 1.10 0.27
C ALA A 154 -19.90 0.72 -1.05
N ASP A 155 -18.59 0.94 -1.17
CA ASP A 155 -17.81 0.62 -2.37
C ASP A 155 -16.43 0.08 -1.98
N MET A 156 -16.36 -1.24 -1.80
CA MET A 156 -15.12 -1.92 -1.44
C MET A 156 -14.00 -1.76 -2.48
N ASN A 157 -14.34 -1.73 -3.78
CA ASN A 157 -13.35 -1.55 -4.84
C ASN A 157 -12.72 -0.15 -4.78
N TRP A 158 -13.55 0.87 -4.53
CA TRP A 158 -13.07 2.23 -4.31
C TRP A 158 -12.22 2.29 -3.04
N THR A 159 -12.68 1.68 -1.96
CA THR A 159 -12.00 1.66 -0.66
C THR A 159 -10.61 1.03 -0.76
N GLU A 160 -10.50 -0.19 -1.31
CA GLU A 160 -9.20 -0.85 -1.52
C GLU A 160 -8.25 0.03 -2.34
N ARG A 161 -8.75 0.70 -3.36
CA ARG A 161 -7.95 1.60 -4.19
C ARG A 161 -7.46 2.82 -3.44
N VAL A 162 -8.30 3.47 -2.61
CA VAL A 162 -7.95 4.75 -1.97
C VAL A 162 -7.17 4.60 -0.67
N ILE A 163 -7.28 3.46 0.03
CA ILE A 163 -6.45 3.15 1.20
C ILE A 163 -5.04 2.72 0.82
N ASP A 164 -4.84 2.26 -0.42
CA ASP A 164 -3.49 1.99 -0.93
C ASP A 164 -2.79 3.31 -1.27
N VAL A 165 -1.92 3.76 -0.39
CA VAL A 165 -1.19 5.03 -0.53
C VAL A 165 -0.30 5.11 -1.78
N ARG A 166 0.01 3.97 -2.41
CA ARG A 166 0.74 3.94 -3.69
C ARG A 166 -0.07 4.61 -4.80
N ASN A 167 -1.39 4.53 -4.73
CA ASN A 167 -2.30 5.17 -5.68
C ASN A 167 -2.43 6.69 -5.48
N TRP A 168 -1.87 7.24 -4.41
CA TRP A 168 -1.89 8.68 -4.15
C TRP A 168 -0.89 9.46 -5.00
N PHE A 169 0.05 8.75 -5.64
CA PHE A 169 1.13 9.34 -6.41
C PHE A 169 1.15 8.88 -7.86
N LYS A 170 1.63 9.75 -8.70
CA LYS A 170 2.16 9.44 -10.03
C LYS A 170 3.66 9.63 -10.00
N PHE A 171 4.36 8.72 -10.63
CA PHE A 171 5.81 8.81 -10.75
C PHE A 171 6.18 9.32 -12.13
N ARG A 172 7.13 10.24 -12.15
CA ARG A 172 7.80 10.75 -13.33
C ARG A 172 9.29 10.56 -13.14
N ALA A 173 9.99 10.19 -14.19
CA ALA A 173 11.44 10.19 -14.18
C ALA A 173 11.94 11.39 -14.97
N ASP A 174 12.82 12.16 -14.38
CA ASP A 174 13.49 13.30 -15.02
C ASP A 174 14.96 12.97 -15.22
N GLU A 175 15.49 13.27 -16.41
CA GLU A 175 16.87 13.10 -16.78
C GLU A 175 17.59 14.45 -16.70
N PHE A 176 18.67 14.50 -15.97
CA PHE A 176 19.49 15.69 -15.74
C PHE A 176 20.92 15.47 -16.22
N TYR A 177 21.56 16.54 -16.67
CA TYR A 177 22.98 16.57 -16.93
C TYR A 177 23.79 16.56 -15.62
N LYS A 178 24.93 15.83 -15.59
CA LYS A 178 25.79 15.78 -14.40
C LYS A 178 26.61 17.05 -14.16
N ASP A 179 26.89 17.78 -15.23
CA ASP A 179 27.62 19.05 -15.22
C ASP A 179 26.82 20.26 -14.73
N GLY A 180 25.54 20.07 -14.43
CA GLY A 180 24.66 21.13 -13.92
C GLY A 180 23.86 21.87 -14.99
N ASP A 181 23.92 21.48 -16.26
CA ASP A 181 23.18 22.11 -17.36
C ASP A 181 21.65 21.93 -17.30
N GLY A 182 21.15 21.33 -16.19
CA GLY A 182 19.74 21.28 -15.88
C GLY A 182 19.00 20.05 -16.44
N LEU A 183 17.69 20.21 -16.60
CA LEU A 183 16.80 19.15 -17.07
C LEU A 183 16.96 18.91 -18.56
N ARG A 184 17.37 17.70 -18.97
CA ARG A 184 17.42 17.29 -20.36
C ARG A 184 16.04 16.91 -20.88
N GLN A 185 15.36 16.00 -20.18
CA GLN A 185 14.01 15.57 -20.55
C GLN A 185 13.26 14.92 -19.38
N SER A 186 11.93 14.86 -19.54
CA SER A 186 11.04 14.20 -18.59
C SER A 186 10.35 13.01 -19.22
N TYR A 187 10.25 11.92 -18.47
CA TYR A 187 9.60 10.68 -18.85
C TYR A 187 8.26 10.57 -18.12
N THR A 188 7.20 11.06 -18.78
CA THR A 188 5.82 11.01 -18.26
C THR A 188 5.05 9.92 -19.00
N GLY A 189 4.85 8.77 -18.35
CA GLY A 189 4.01 7.67 -18.87
C GLY A 189 4.52 6.97 -20.13
N ALA A 190 3.63 6.21 -20.77
CA ALA A 190 3.97 5.34 -21.89
C ALA A 190 3.95 6.02 -23.28
N ALA A 191 3.55 7.29 -23.38
CA ALA A 191 3.35 7.95 -24.67
C ALA A 191 4.65 8.56 -25.23
N GLY A 192 4.93 8.29 -26.50
CA GLY A 192 5.86 9.09 -27.32
C GLY A 192 7.33 8.69 -27.35
N LYS A 193 7.75 7.54 -26.79
CA LYS A 193 9.16 7.12 -26.81
C LYS A 193 9.40 5.74 -27.41
N SER A 194 10.63 5.52 -27.91
CA SER A 194 11.04 4.22 -28.43
C SER A 194 10.98 3.15 -27.32
N GLY A 195 10.67 1.91 -27.70
CA GLY A 195 10.67 0.79 -26.74
C GLY A 195 12.00 0.63 -26.01
N GLY A 196 13.12 0.92 -26.67
CA GLY A 196 14.46 0.84 -26.11
C GLY A 196 14.73 1.82 -24.96
N GLU A 197 14.33 3.09 -25.11
CA GLU A 197 14.50 4.11 -24.05
C GLU A 197 13.70 3.79 -22.80
N LYS A 198 12.47 3.29 -22.97
CA LYS A 198 11.64 2.85 -21.84
C LYS A 198 12.26 1.68 -21.10
N ASN A 199 12.77 0.70 -21.83
CA ASN A 199 13.44 -0.47 -21.23
C ASN A 199 14.71 -0.04 -20.49
N ARG A 200 15.51 0.86 -21.08
CA ARG A 200 16.71 1.40 -20.43
C ARG A 200 16.37 2.09 -19.11
N LEU A 201 15.37 2.98 -19.12
CA LEU A 201 14.90 3.67 -17.92
C LEU A 201 14.43 2.71 -16.83
N ALA A 202 13.52 1.79 -17.20
CA ALA A 202 12.97 0.82 -16.25
C ALA A 202 14.05 -0.06 -15.64
N SER A 203 15.01 -0.53 -16.45
CA SER A 203 16.08 -1.39 -15.98
C SER A 203 17.11 -0.65 -15.13
N THR A 204 17.42 0.61 -15.46
CA THR A 204 18.28 1.44 -14.61
C THR A 204 17.68 1.65 -13.22
N ILE A 205 16.41 2.00 -13.17
CA ILE A 205 15.68 2.16 -11.91
C ILE A 205 15.66 0.84 -11.13
N LEU A 206 15.34 -0.27 -11.81
CA LEU A 206 15.29 -1.59 -11.18
C LEU A 206 16.65 -2.03 -10.63
N ALA A 207 17.70 -1.93 -11.44
CA ALA A 207 19.06 -2.30 -11.00
C ALA A 207 19.52 -1.45 -9.81
N THR A 208 19.25 -0.15 -9.83
CA THR A 208 19.57 0.76 -8.72
C THR A 208 18.73 0.44 -7.48
N ALA A 209 17.46 0.09 -7.64
CA ALA A 209 16.59 -0.32 -6.54
C ALA A 209 17.06 -1.64 -5.91
N ILE A 210 17.54 -2.59 -6.70
CA ILE A 210 18.13 -3.84 -6.21
C ILE A 210 19.41 -3.53 -5.42
N ALA A 211 20.30 -2.69 -5.96
CA ALA A 211 21.53 -2.27 -5.27
C ALA A 211 21.20 -1.60 -3.92
N TYR A 212 20.24 -0.67 -3.92
CA TYR A 212 19.74 -0.03 -2.70
C TYR A 212 19.20 -1.07 -1.69
N GLN A 213 18.39 -2.04 -2.14
CA GLN A 213 17.84 -3.08 -1.27
C GLN A 213 18.91 -3.96 -0.62
N TYR A 214 20.01 -4.21 -1.32
CA TYR A 214 21.19 -4.91 -0.78
C TYR A 214 22.10 -4.01 0.09
N GLY A 215 21.76 -2.74 0.29
CA GLY A 215 22.59 -1.79 1.03
C GLY A 215 23.91 -1.48 0.33
N ILE A 216 23.96 -1.58 -0.99
CA ILE A 216 25.16 -1.33 -1.79
C ILE A 216 25.26 0.18 -2.02
N ASP A 217 26.31 0.80 -1.49
CA ASP A 217 26.62 2.19 -1.80
C ASP A 217 27.43 2.26 -3.09
N VAL A 218 26.92 2.97 -4.10
CA VAL A 218 27.58 3.14 -5.39
C VAL A 218 28.89 3.92 -5.18
N GLY A 219 30.03 3.25 -5.39
CA GLY A 219 31.35 3.83 -5.11
C GLY A 219 31.82 3.71 -3.65
N GLY A 220 31.04 3.05 -2.77
CA GLY A 220 31.39 2.78 -1.39
C GLY A 220 32.25 1.55 -1.18
N LYS A 221 32.73 1.36 0.08
CA LYS A 221 33.51 0.14 0.45
C LYS A 221 32.63 -1.11 0.26
N GLN A 222 33.24 -2.16 -0.31
CA GLN A 222 32.59 -3.47 -0.41
C GLN A 222 32.21 -3.96 0.99
N THR A 223 30.92 -4.17 1.21
CA THR A 223 30.42 -4.93 2.38
C THR A 223 30.38 -6.40 1.99
N GLU A 224 30.71 -7.28 2.91
CA GLU A 224 30.63 -8.75 2.73
C GLU A 224 29.15 -9.21 2.76
N THR A 225 28.36 -8.78 1.78
CA THR A 225 26.96 -9.16 1.65
C THR A 225 26.76 -10.08 0.46
N PHE A 226 25.89 -11.07 0.61
CA PHE A 226 25.46 -11.92 -0.50
C PHE A 226 24.62 -11.09 -1.49
N ARG A 227 25.03 -11.07 -2.76
CA ARG A 227 24.49 -10.13 -3.77
C ARG A 227 24.00 -10.85 -5.03
N LEU A 228 23.34 -12.00 -4.85
CA LEU A 228 22.84 -12.80 -5.98
C LEU A 228 21.52 -12.23 -6.50
N VAL A 229 21.45 -12.03 -7.81
CA VAL A 229 20.26 -11.67 -8.56
C VAL A 229 20.04 -12.73 -9.65
N ALA A 230 18.91 -13.42 -9.59
CA ALA A 230 18.49 -14.33 -10.63
C ALA A 230 17.53 -13.62 -11.61
N VAL A 231 17.83 -13.68 -12.90
CA VAL A 231 17.06 -13.01 -13.96
C VAL A 231 16.77 -14.00 -15.08
N ASP A 232 15.48 -14.11 -15.40
CA ASP A 232 15.01 -14.96 -16.48
C ASP A 232 14.72 -14.14 -17.73
N GLU A 233 15.17 -14.64 -18.89
CA GLU A 233 14.96 -14.03 -20.22
C GLU A 233 15.32 -12.54 -20.35
N MET A 234 16.29 -12.06 -19.58
CA MET A 234 16.65 -10.65 -19.46
C MET A 234 16.94 -9.94 -20.80
N PHE A 235 17.51 -10.67 -21.77
CA PHE A 235 17.98 -10.08 -23.03
C PHE A 235 17.12 -10.44 -24.24
N SER A 236 16.03 -11.16 -24.09
CA SER A 236 15.23 -11.69 -25.19
C SER A 236 14.63 -10.60 -26.12
N LYS A 237 14.39 -9.42 -25.58
CA LYS A 237 13.73 -8.29 -26.33
C LYS A 237 14.54 -6.98 -26.30
N THR A 238 15.85 -7.06 -26.03
CA THR A 238 16.72 -5.87 -25.93
C THR A 238 17.67 -5.82 -27.13
N ASP A 239 18.22 -4.65 -27.47
CA ASP A 239 19.35 -4.54 -28.40
C ASP A 239 20.69 -4.86 -27.68
N ASP A 240 21.77 -4.97 -28.44
CA ASP A 240 23.07 -5.35 -27.89
C ASP A 240 23.69 -4.24 -27.04
N GLU A 241 23.51 -2.99 -27.44
CA GLU A 241 24.02 -1.82 -26.71
C GLU A 241 23.37 -1.73 -25.31
N PHE A 242 22.05 -1.93 -25.26
CA PHE A 242 21.32 -1.94 -23.99
C PHE A 242 21.69 -3.14 -23.10
N SER A 243 21.83 -4.33 -23.70
CA SER A 243 22.25 -5.54 -22.97
C SER A 243 23.62 -5.35 -22.32
N GLN A 244 24.56 -4.75 -23.07
CA GLN A 244 25.90 -4.44 -22.57
C GLN A 244 25.85 -3.38 -21.46
N TYR A 245 25.08 -2.30 -21.65
CA TYR A 245 24.87 -1.27 -20.63
C TYR A 245 24.39 -1.87 -19.30
N LEU A 246 23.43 -2.78 -19.37
CA LEU A 246 22.83 -3.37 -18.19
C LEU A 246 23.79 -4.32 -17.46
N LEU A 247 24.55 -5.13 -18.19
CA LEU A 247 25.59 -5.97 -17.62
C LEU A 247 26.71 -5.14 -16.95
N ASP A 248 27.13 -4.04 -17.58
CA ASP A 248 28.07 -3.09 -17.01
C ASP A 248 27.54 -2.49 -15.71
N LEU A 249 26.26 -2.11 -15.68
CA LEU A 249 25.61 -1.54 -14.51
C LEU A 249 25.56 -2.52 -13.33
N PHE A 250 25.19 -3.78 -13.59
CA PHE A 250 25.22 -4.81 -12.55
C PHE A 250 26.64 -5.10 -12.06
N LYS A 251 27.61 -5.06 -12.95
CA LYS A 251 29.04 -5.21 -12.59
C LYS A 251 29.51 -4.04 -11.71
N GLU A 252 29.11 -2.80 -12.04
CA GLU A 252 29.42 -1.60 -11.26
C GLU A 252 28.84 -1.70 -9.83
N PHE A 253 27.68 -2.32 -9.70
CA PHE A 253 27.06 -2.61 -8.40
C PHE A 253 27.65 -3.86 -7.70
N HIS A 254 28.63 -4.53 -8.32
CA HIS A 254 29.19 -5.79 -7.81
C HIS A 254 28.10 -6.86 -7.52
N LEU A 255 27.06 -6.90 -8.33
CA LEU A 255 26.00 -7.91 -8.23
C LEU A 255 26.44 -9.20 -8.94
N GLN A 256 26.20 -10.33 -8.29
CA GLN A 256 26.36 -11.64 -8.88
C GLN A 256 25.07 -12.02 -9.62
N LEU A 257 25.18 -12.24 -10.93
CA LEU A 257 24.02 -12.55 -11.77
C LEU A 257 23.93 -14.06 -12.05
N LEU A 258 22.76 -14.61 -11.86
CA LEU A 258 22.33 -15.87 -12.43
C LEU A 258 21.37 -15.57 -13.57
N ILE A 259 21.81 -15.71 -14.82
CA ILE A 259 21.02 -15.41 -16.01
C ILE A 259 20.51 -16.72 -16.59
N VAL A 260 19.21 -16.87 -16.69
CA VAL A 260 18.53 -17.96 -17.38
C VAL A 260 18.02 -17.45 -18.72
N GLN A 261 18.45 -18.08 -19.83
CA GLN A 261 18.01 -17.64 -21.16
C GLN A 261 18.14 -18.77 -22.20
N PRO A 262 17.38 -18.74 -23.31
CA PRO A 262 17.57 -19.64 -24.42
C PRO A 262 18.99 -19.52 -25.01
N LEU A 263 19.49 -20.64 -25.54
CA LEU A 263 20.89 -20.79 -26.01
C LEU A 263 21.30 -19.74 -27.05
N ASP A 264 20.35 -19.31 -27.88
CA ASP A 264 20.59 -18.38 -28.99
C ASP A 264 20.49 -16.90 -28.60
N ALA A 265 20.08 -16.62 -27.37
CA ALA A 265 19.81 -15.24 -26.95
C ALA A 265 21.11 -14.52 -26.55
N LYS A 266 21.70 -13.77 -27.48
CA LYS A 266 22.78 -12.78 -27.24
C LYS A 266 24.03 -13.31 -26.54
N ILE A 267 24.38 -14.55 -26.79
CA ILE A 267 25.57 -15.20 -26.20
C ILE A 267 26.86 -14.40 -26.44
N HIS A 268 26.95 -13.73 -27.59
CA HIS A 268 28.12 -12.89 -27.96
C HIS A 268 28.29 -11.64 -27.08
N VAL A 269 27.21 -11.12 -26.52
CA VAL A 269 27.24 -9.98 -25.57
C VAL A 269 27.58 -10.50 -24.18
N VAL A 270 26.87 -11.54 -23.75
CA VAL A 270 26.95 -12.07 -22.37
C VAL A 270 28.29 -12.76 -22.13
N GLN A 271 28.89 -13.39 -23.13
CA GLN A 271 30.13 -14.16 -23.05
C GLN A 271 31.29 -13.40 -22.37
N LYS A 272 31.37 -12.08 -22.55
CA LYS A 272 32.41 -11.23 -21.93
C LYS A 272 32.30 -11.09 -20.41
N TYR A 273 31.14 -11.45 -19.85
CA TYR A 273 30.81 -11.27 -18.44
C TYR A 273 30.59 -12.60 -17.71
N ILE A 274 30.57 -13.72 -18.44
CA ILE A 274 30.35 -15.05 -17.88
C ILE A 274 31.61 -15.58 -17.24
N GLU A 275 31.56 -15.94 -15.97
CA GLU A 275 32.59 -16.71 -15.27
C GLU A 275 32.30 -18.21 -15.33
N SER A 276 31.04 -18.61 -15.38
CA SER A 276 30.60 -20.00 -15.41
C SER A 276 29.32 -20.14 -16.23
N CYS A 277 29.22 -21.17 -17.08
CA CYS A 277 28.08 -21.46 -17.90
C CYS A 277 27.60 -22.89 -17.65
N LEU A 278 26.31 -23.02 -17.33
CA LEU A 278 25.62 -24.31 -17.19
C LEU A 278 24.70 -24.50 -18.38
N LEU A 279 24.96 -25.53 -19.18
CA LEU A 279 24.09 -25.93 -20.28
C LEU A 279 23.14 -27.02 -19.80
N TYR A 280 21.85 -26.72 -19.82
CA TYR A 280 20.81 -27.74 -19.58
C TYR A 280 20.24 -28.19 -20.92
N THR A 281 20.49 -29.46 -21.26
CA THR A 281 19.87 -30.11 -22.41
C THR A 281 18.86 -31.12 -21.91
N SER A 282 17.60 -31.02 -22.34
CA SER A 282 16.63 -32.10 -22.11
C SER A 282 17.17 -33.40 -22.72
N PRO A 283 17.12 -34.52 -21.99
CA PRO A 283 17.48 -35.81 -22.60
C PRO A 283 16.61 -36.01 -23.84
N SER A 284 17.27 -36.40 -24.93
CA SER A 284 16.55 -36.76 -26.18
C SER A 284 15.58 -37.90 -25.90
N PRO A 285 14.34 -37.88 -26.48
CA PRO A 285 13.42 -39.02 -26.38
C PRO A 285 14.00 -40.33 -26.91
N ARG A 286 15.19 -40.33 -27.50
CA ARG A 286 15.90 -41.53 -27.99
C ARG A 286 16.84 -42.14 -26.96
N ASP A 287 17.05 -41.49 -25.81
CA ASP A 287 17.97 -41.93 -24.74
C ASP A 287 17.20 -42.56 -23.56
N SER A 288 15.87 -42.85 -23.71
CA SER A 288 15.03 -43.55 -22.75
C SER A 288 14.69 -44.98 -23.23
#